data_f08fcdcffc979598107fd0535a8fbd5a
#
_entry.id   f08fcdcffc979598107fd0535a8fbd5a
#
_cell.length_a   1.000
_cell.length_b   1.000
_cell.length_c   1.000
_cell.angle_alpha   90.00
_cell.angle_beta   90.00
_cell.angle_gamma   90.00
#
_symmetry.space_group_name_H-M   'P 1'
#
loop_
_entity.id
_entity.type
_entity.pdbx_description
1 polymer ?
#
loop_
_entity_poly.entity_id
_entity_poly.type
_entity_poly.pdbx_seq_one_letter_code
_entity_poly.pdbx_strand_id
1 'polypeptide(L)'
;MKTASGYASAIKAATSLYADGMQTLTALWEVHTACRINPQGIAASLSMNNLYLETVTEFIRTYRALKNVIAKGGEGNMLNGAERTQMLWNLTNNLERLNRKLRLLSVSVTMHSLDDVWNRAITGKINKSNKVLAKESSKRMCRAISNVAKFYRYRQTHKPWGQ
;
A
#
# COMPACT_ATOMS: atom_id res chain seq x y z
N MET A 1 32.44 -26.45 -0.66
CA MET A 1 31.77 -25.65 0.39
C MET A 1 31.03 -24.41 -0.11
N LYS A 2 31.29 -23.82 -1.28
CA LYS A 2 30.58 -22.66 -1.82
C LYS A 2 29.12 -22.94 -2.29
N THR A 3 28.77 -24.16 -2.61
CA THR A 3 27.42 -24.54 -3.10
C THR A 3 26.36 -24.55 -1.98
N ALA A 4 26.69 -25.03 -0.78
CA ALA A 4 25.72 -25.10 0.33
C ALA A 4 25.26 -23.71 0.81
N SER A 5 26.15 -22.71 0.87
CA SER A 5 25.81 -21.35 1.25
C SER A 5 24.93 -20.63 0.22
N GLY A 6 25.12 -20.94 -1.06
CA GLY A 6 24.29 -20.43 -2.15
C GLY A 6 22.84 -20.94 -2.11
N TYR A 7 22.65 -22.22 -1.80
CA TYR A 7 21.32 -22.81 -1.62
C TYR A 7 20.59 -22.22 -0.42
N ALA A 8 21.26 -22.08 0.71
CA ALA A 8 20.67 -21.50 1.91
C ALA A 8 20.21 -20.05 1.66
N SER A 9 21.00 -19.25 0.95
CA SER A 9 20.66 -17.88 0.58
C SER A 9 19.46 -17.82 -0.39
N ALA A 10 19.38 -18.70 -1.37
CA ALA A 10 18.27 -18.78 -2.31
C ALA A 10 16.96 -19.21 -1.61
N ILE A 11 17.02 -20.19 -0.71
CA ILE A 11 15.85 -20.61 0.09
C ILE A 11 15.37 -19.46 0.96
N LYS A 12 16.27 -18.75 1.64
CA LYS A 12 15.92 -17.58 2.47
C LYS A 12 15.26 -16.48 1.64
N ALA A 13 15.79 -16.18 0.45
CA ALA A 13 15.21 -15.20 -0.47
C ALA A 13 13.80 -15.62 -0.94
N ALA A 14 13.61 -16.89 -1.27
CA ALA A 14 12.31 -17.44 -1.69
C ALA A 14 11.27 -17.39 -0.55
N THR A 15 11.67 -17.73 0.67
CA THR A 15 10.80 -17.66 1.85
C THR A 15 10.38 -16.21 2.16
N SER A 16 11.33 -15.27 2.09
CA SER A 16 11.05 -13.84 2.25
C SER A 16 10.09 -13.35 1.17
N LEU A 17 10.33 -13.71 -0.09
CA LEU A 17 9.47 -13.34 -1.23
C LEU A 17 8.03 -13.85 -1.04
N TYR A 18 7.85 -15.09 -0.56
CA TYR A 18 6.54 -15.63 -0.26
C TYR A 18 5.84 -14.82 0.84
N ALA A 19 6.53 -14.54 1.94
CA ALA A 19 5.98 -13.76 3.03
C ALA A 19 5.57 -12.34 2.59
N ASP A 20 6.39 -11.66 1.79
CA ASP A 20 6.10 -10.34 1.26
C ASP A 20 4.96 -10.35 0.23
N GLY A 21 4.86 -11.42 -0.55
CA GLY A 21 3.72 -11.65 -1.45
C GLY A 21 2.40 -11.75 -0.68
N MET A 22 2.37 -12.53 0.41
CA MET A 22 1.20 -12.64 1.28
C MET A 22 0.86 -11.31 1.96
N GLN A 23 1.88 -10.55 2.39
CA GLN A 23 1.68 -9.20 2.92
C GLN A 23 1.11 -8.24 1.87
N THR A 24 1.51 -8.37 0.60
CA THR A 24 0.98 -7.56 -0.51
C THR A 24 -0.50 -7.83 -0.71
N LEU A 25 -0.91 -9.10 -0.72
CA LEU A 25 -2.33 -9.48 -0.82
C LEU A 25 -3.13 -8.92 0.37
N THR A 26 -2.60 -8.99 1.58
CA THR A 26 -3.22 -8.40 2.77
C THR A 26 -3.35 -6.88 2.64
N ALA A 27 -2.31 -6.20 2.17
CA ALA A 27 -2.34 -4.74 1.97
C ALA A 27 -3.33 -4.31 0.88
N LEU A 28 -3.48 -5.08 -0.19
CA LEU A 28 -4.51 -4.87 -1.22
C LEU A 28 -5.92 -5.04 -0.65
N TRP A 29 -6.13 -6.06 0.16
CA TRP A 29 -7.40 -6.25 0.87
C TRP A 29 -7.70 -5.09 1.84
N GLU A 30 -6.70 -4.55 2.53
CA GLU A 30 -6.83 -3.35 3.37
C GLU A 30 -7.29 -2.13 2.55
N VAL A 31 -6.72 -1.90 1.37
CA VAL A 31 -7.17 -0.83 0.47
C VAL A 31 -8.62 -1.06 0.03
N HIS A 32 -8.98 -2.28 -0.39
CA HIS A 32 -10.35 -2.63 -0.74
C HIS A 32 -11.33 -2.36 0.43
N THR A 33 -10.95 -2.76 1.63
CA THR A 33 -11.75 -2.50 2.85
C THR A 33 -11.92 -1.02 3.12
N ALA A 34 -10.85 -0.23 2.98
CA ALA A 34 -10.90 1.23 3.12
C ALA A 34 -11.88 1.86 2.12
N CYS A 35 -11.89 1.40 0.87
CA CYS A 35 -12.82 1.85 -0.17
C CYS A 35 -14.28 1.51 0.16
N ARG A 36 -14.54 0.35 0.77
CA ARG A 36 -15.90 -0.02 1.22
C ARG A 36 -16.39 0.85 2.37
N ILE A 37 -15.51 1.20 3.30
CA ILE A 37 -15.87 2.03 4.46
C ILE A 37 -16.04 3.48 4.05
N ASN A 38 -15.20 3.97 3.14
CA ASN A 38 -15.23 5.34 2.63
C ASN A 38 -15.13 5.37 1.10
N PRO A 39 -16.25 5.17 0.37
CA PRO A 39 -16.26 5.08 -1.09
C PRO A 39 -15.69 6.30 -1.81
N GLN A 40 -15.84 7.49 -1.23
CA GLN A 40 -15.28 8.73 -1.78
C GLN A 40 -13.78 8.93 -1.48
N GLY A 41 -13.22 8.08 -0.61
CA GLY A 41 -11.86 8.25 -0.08
C GLY A 41 -10.76 8.18 -1.12
N ILE A 42 -10.92 7.38 -2.20
CA ILE A 42 -9.92 7.33 -3.27
C ILE A 42 -9.84 8.69 -3.98
N ALA A 43 -10.98 9.25 -4.40
CA ALA A 43 -11.01 10.53 -5.09
C ALA A 43 -10.48 11.65 -4.18
N ALA A 44 -10.86 11.63 -2.89
CA ALA A 44 -10.37 12.57 -1.90
C ALA A 44 -8.86 12.43 -1.67
N SER A 45 -8.36 11.21 -1.47
CA SER A 45 -6.93 10.94 -1.27
C SER A 45 -6.10 11.37 -2.48
N LEU A 46 -6.57 11.09 -3.72
CA LEU A 46 -5.92 11.53 -4.95
C LEU A 46 -5.74 13.04 -5.00
N SER A 47 -6.75 13.81 -4.57
CA SER A 47 -6.73 15.26 -4.57
C SER A 47 -5.93 15.86 -3.40
N MET A 48 -5.80 15.13 -2.30
CA MET A 48 -5.16 15.63 -1.06
C MET A 48 -3.66 15.33 -0.99
N ASN A 49 -3.19 14.26 -1.64
CA ASN A 49 -1.80 13.83 -1.58
C ASN A 49 -1.40 12.99 -2.81
N ASN A 50 -0.11 12.72 -2.95
CA ASN A 50 0.43 11.94 -4.08
C ASN A 50 0.49 10.43 -3.81
N LEU A 51 -0.03 9.93 -2.70
CA LEU A 51 0.11 8.52 -2.30
C LEU A 51 -0.45 7.55 -3.33
N TYR A 52 -1.54 7.91 -4.01
CA TYR A 52 -2.10 7.09 -5.08
C TYR A 52 -1.10 6.92 -6.23
N LEU A 53 -0.55 8.03 -6.75
CA LEU A 53 0.43 8.00 -7.85
C LEU A 53 1.72 7.28 -7.44
N GLU A 54 2.19 7.50 -6.22
CA GLU A 54 3.35 6.80 -5.66
C GLU A 54 3.10 5.29 -5.56
N THR A 55 1.91 4.88 -5.13
CA THR A 55 1.51 3.46 -5.05
C THR A 55 1.47 2.82 -6.43
N VAL A 56 0.90 3.50 -7.44
CA VAL A 56 0.88 3.02 -8.83
C VAL A 56 2.31 2.89 -9.37
N THR A 57 3.18 3.85 -9.07
CA THR A 57 4.59 3.81 -9.49
C THR A 57 5.32 2.61 -8.90
N GLU A 58 5.15 2.33 -7.60
CA GLU A 58 5.75 1.14 -6.96
C GLU A 58 5.14 -0.16 -7.49
N PHE A 59 3.85 -0.17 -7.81
CA PHE A 59 3.22 -1.33 -8.44
C PHE A 59 3.84 -1.64 -9.81
N ILE A 60 4.01 -0.63 -10.67
CA ILE A 60 4.64 -0.79 -11.98
C ILE A 60 6.10 -1.27 -11.83
N ARG A 61 6.83 -0.72 -10.88
CA ARG A 61 8.22 -1.13 -10.58
C ARG A 61 8.29 -2.58 -10.15
N THR A 62 7.41 -3.01 -9.25
CA THR A 62 7.30 -4.38 -8.76
C THR A 62 6.93 -5.35 -9.89
N TYR A 63 5.95 -4.98 -10.72
CA TYR A 63 5.55 -5.76 -11.88
C TYR A 63 6.71 -5.97 -12.88
N ARG A 64 7.48 -4.91 -13.18
CA ARG A 64 8.66 -5.01 -14.06
C ARG A 64 9.73 -5.92 -13.46
N ALA A 65 9.97 -5.82 -12.15
CA ALA A 65 10.91 -6.70 -11.46
C ALA A 65 10.47 -8.16 -11.52
N LEU A 66 9.19 -8.44 -11.27
CA LEU A 66 8.61 -9.79 -11.39
C LEU A 66 8.74 -10.33 -12.82
N LYS A 67 8.37 -9.54 -13.82
CA LYS A 67 8.53 -9.92 -15.25
C LYS A 67 9.98 -10.27 -15.59
N ASN A 68 10.95 -9.51 -15.08
CA ASN A 68 12.37 -9.79 -15.29
C ASN A 68 12.81 -11.09 -14.62
N VAL A 69 12.33 -11.38 -13.40
CA VAL A 69 12.63 -12.65 -12.70
C VAL A 69 12.08 -13.83 -13.51
N ILE A 70 10.85 -13.75 -14.00
CA ILE A 70 10.22 -14.80 -14.80
C ILE A 70 10.98 -14.98 -16.14
N ALA A 71 11.26 -13.90 -16.86
CA ALA A 71 11.91 -13.96 -18.17
C ALA A 71 13.34 -14.50 -18.11
N LYS A 72 14.08 -14.21 -17.04
CA LYS A 72 15.47 -14.65 -16.85
C LYS A 72 15.59 -15.93 -16.02
N GLY A 73 14.53 -16.39 -15.37
CA GLY A 73 14.52 -17.61 -14.56
C GLY A 73 14.20 -18.89 -15.32
N GLY A 74 13.88 -18.81 -16.64
CA GLY A 74 13.52 -19.96 -17.46
C GLY A 74 14.70 -20.91 -17.76
N GLU A 75 14.37 -22.14 -18.13
CA GLU A 75 15.33 -23.13 -18.61
C GLU A 75 16.06 -22.59 -19.85
N GLY A 76 17.37 -22.53 -19.82
CA GLY A 76 18.23 -22.00 -20.90
C GLY A 76 18.93 -20.69 -20.58
N ASN A 77 18.56 -19.99 -19.52
CA ASN A 77 19.31 -18.83 -19.05
C ASN A 77 20.40 -19.24 -18.05
N MET A 78 21.64 -19.01 -18.44
CA MET A 78 22.84 -19.34 -17.65
C MET A 78 23.10 -18.36 -16.50
N LEU A 79 22.05 -17.88 -15.81
CA LEU A 79 22.22 -17.06 -14.61
C LEU A 79 22.87 -17.90 -13.51
N ASN A 80 23.96 -17.39 -12.95
CA ASN A 80 24.58 -18.04 -11.80
C ASN A 80 23.67 -17.88 -10.54
N GLY A 81 23.90 -18.72 -9.52
CA GLY A 81 23.09 -18.73 -8.30
C GLY A 81 23.09 -17.39 -7.56
N ALA A 82 24.18 -16.62 -7.65
CA ALA A 82 24.28 -15.30 -7.04
C ALA A 82 23.38 -14.28 -7.73
N GLU A 83 23.33 -14.26 -9.06
CA GLU A 83 22.46 -13.37 -9.85
C GLU A 83 20.98 -13.67 -9.60
N ARG A 84 20.60 -14.95 -9.55
CA ARG A 84 19.22 -15.35 -9.19
C ARG A 84 18.84 -14.86 -7.80
N THR A 85 19.70 -15.06 -6.83
CA THR A 85 19.48 -14.59 -5.46
C THR A 85 19.36 -13.08 -5.43
N GLN A 86 20.21 -12.35 -6.13
CA GLN A 86 20.13 -10.88 -6.22
C GLN A 86 18.81 -10.40 -6.84
N MET A 87 18.31 -11.07 -7.87
CA MET A 87 17.01 -10.73 -8.48
C MET A 87 15.85 -10.98 -7.53
N LEU A 88 15.87 -12.07 -6.75
CA LEU A 88 14.85 -12.35 -5.73
C LEU A 88 14.86 -11.29 -4.63
N TRP A 89 16.03 -10.89 -4.12
CA TRP A 89 16.15 -9.81 -3.15
C TRP A 89 15.66 -8.46 -3.68
N ASN A 90 15.95 -8.15 -4.96
CA ASN A 90 15.43 -6.93 -5.58
C ASN A 90 13.90 -6.94 -5.67
N LEU A 91 13.30 -8.09 -5.97
CA LEU A 91 11.84 -8.23 -6.00
C LEU A 91 11.24 -8.10 -4.59
N THR A 92 11.83 -8.73 -3.59
CA THR A 92 11.46 -8.59 -2.16
C THR A 92 11.46 -7.12 -1.73
N ASN A 93 12.53 -6.39 -1.99
CA ASN A 93 12.63 -4.97 -1.66
C ASN A 93 11.54 -4.11 -2.35
N ASN A 94 11.19 -4.45 -3.60
CA ASN A 94 10.11 -3.76 -4.31
C ASN A 94 8.74 -4.08 -3.68
N LEU A 95 8.49 -5.34 -3.31
CA LEU A 95 7.26 -5.73 -2.60
C LEU A 95 7.12 -5.04 -1.25
N GLU A 96 8.18 -4.95 -0.45
CA GLU A 96 8.16 -4.22 0.82
C GLU A 96 7.80 -2.73 0.65
N ARG A 97 8.35 -2.08 -0.39
CA ARG A 97 8.00 -0.68 -0.70
C ARG A 97 6.55 -0.55 -1.11
N LEU A 98 6.07 -1.44 -1.98
CA LEU A 98 4.69 -1.50 -2.41
C LEU A 98 3.76 -1.71 -1.20
N ASN A 99 4.07 -2.64 -0.31
CA ASN A 99 3.30 -2.93 0.90
C ASN A 99 3.17 -1.69 1.80
N ARG A 100 4.26 -0.97 2.02
CA ARG A 100 4.23 0.29 2.78
C ARG A 100 3.33 1.34 2.12
N LYS A 101 3.41 1.50 0.79
CA LYS A 101 2.57 2.47 0.07
C LYS A 101 1.09 2.08 0.08
N LEU A 102 0.76 0.80 -0.11
CA LEU A 102 -0.61 0.30 -0.02
C LEU A 102 -1.23 0.53 1.37
N ARG A 103 -0.47 0.28 2.45
CA ARG A 103 -0.94 0.53 3.82
C ARG A 103 -1.16 2.02 4.09
N LEU A 104 -0.26 2.88 3.64
CA LEU A 104 -0.45 4.34 3.75
C LEU A 104 -1.66 4.80 2.93
N LEU A 105 -1.85 4.24 1.74
CA LEU A 105 -3.00 4.53 0.89
C LEU A 105 -4.31 4.10 1.56
N SER A 106 -4.37 2.91 2.17
CA SER A 106 -5.57 2.44 2.86
C SER A 106 -5.99 3.37 3.99
N VAL A 107 -5.03 3.86 4.79
CA VAL A 107 -5.27 4.85 5.84
C VAL A 107 -5.72 6.18 5.25
N SER A 108 -5.05 6.67 4.22
CA SER A 108 -5.41 7.94 3.54
C SER A 108 -6.82 7.89 2.96
N VAL A 109 -7.18 6.80 2.27
CA VAL A 109 -8.53 6.57 1.74
C VAL A 109 -9.58 6.54 2.87
N THR A 110 -9.25 5.95 4.00
CA THR A 110 -10.17 5.89 5.15
C THR A 110 -10.42 7.27 5.76
N MET A 111 -9.40 8.11 5.84
CA MET A 111 -9.44 9.41 6.55
C MET A 111 -10.04 10.53 5.72
N HIS A 112 -9.66 10.65 4.44
CA HIS A 112 -10.03 11.79 3.61
C HIS A 112 -11.43 11.66 3.00
N SER A 113 -12.05 12.82 2.77
CA SER A 113 -13.35 12.94 2.11
C SER A 113 -13.36 14.10 1.13
N LEU A 114 -14.39 14.16 0.30
CA LEU A 114 -14.57 15.26 -0.64
C LEU A 114 -14.78 16.62 0.07
N ASP A 115 -15.32 16.62 1.30
CA ASP A 115 -15.40 17.83 2.11
C ASP A 115 -14.01 18.38 2.48
N ASP A 116 -13.01 17.50 2.68
CA ASP A 116 -11.64 17.93 2.96
C ASP A 116 -11.02 18.59 1.73
N VAL A 117 -11.25 17.99 0.54
CA VAL A 117 -10.83 18.54 -0.76
C VAL A 117 -11.46 19.92 -0.98
N TRP A 118 -12.77 20.01 -0.80
CA TRP A 118 -13.52 21.27 -0.93
C TRP A 118 -12.97 22.33 0.02
N ASN A 119 -12.85 22.03 1.31
CA ASN A 119 -12.33 22.98 2.28
C ASN A 119 -10.92 23.46 1.94
N ARG A 120 -10.05 22.56 1.45
CA ARG A 120 -8.71 22.97 0.99
C ARG A 120 -8.79 23.92 -0.21
N ALA A 121 -9.70 23.68 -1.14
CA ALA A 121 -9.87 24.51 -2.33
C ALA A 121 -10.40 25.92 -2.02
N ILE A 122 -11.25 26.06 -1.00
CA ILE A 122 -11.87 27.34 -0.60
C ILE A 122 -11.10 28.09 0.50
N THR A 123 -10.08 27.46 1.10
CA THR A 123 -9.26 28.10 2.14
C THR A 123 -8.70 29.44 1.66
N GLY A 124 -8.97 30.52 2.41
CA GLY A 124 -8.57 31.89 2.07
C GLY A 124 -9.43 32.58 1.01
N LYS A 125 -10.43 31.90 0.41
CA LYS A 125 -11.33 32.50 -0.59
C LYS A 125 -12.71 32.87 -0.04
N ILE A 126 -13.13 32.21 1.02
CA ILE A 126 -14.43 32.45 1.67
C ILE A 126 -14.19 32.85 3.11
N ASN A 127 -14.75 34.00 3.49
CA ASN A 127 -14.65 34.49 4.85
C ASN A 127 -15.68 33.78 5.72
N LYS A 128 -15.24 32.90 6.62
CA LYS A 128 -16.06 32.19 7.59
C LYS A 128 -15.66 32.61 9.01
N SER A 129 -16.64 32.73 9.90
CA SER A 129 -16.34 33.00 11.31
C SER A 129 -15.54 31.82 11.92
N ASN A 130 -14.68 32.13 12.90
CA ASN A 130 -13.89 31.11 13.61
C ASN A 130 -14.76 30.04 14.26
N LYS A 131 -15.95 30.37 14.73
CA LYS A 131 -16.91 29.42 15.31
C LYS A 131 -17.40 28.41 14.26
N VAL A 132 -17.69 28.84 13.04
CA VAL A 132 -18.11 27.96 11.93
C VAL A 132 -16.96 27.07 11.51
N LEU A 133 -15.76 27.62 11.35
CA LEU A 133 -14.54 26.84 10.99
C LEU A 133 -14.24 25.77 12.04
N ALA A 134 -14.29 26.08 13.31
CA ALA A 134 -14.08 25.14 14.40
C ALA A 134 -15.12 24.01 14.39
N LYS A 135 -16.40 24.31 14.18
CA LYS A 135 -17.47 23.30 14.08
C LYS A 135 -17.28 22.36 12.89
N GLU A 136 -16.98 22.92 11.72
CA GLU A 136 -16.72 22.12 10.51
C GLU A 136 -15.48 21.23 10.65
N SER A 137 -14.41 21.75 11.22
CA SER A 137 -13.17 21.00 11.49
C SER A 137 -13.42 19.85 12.47
N SER A 138 -14.12 20.11 13.58
CA SER A 138 -14.50 19.08 14.55
C SER A 138 -15.34 17.97 13.90
N LYS A 139 -16.33 18.34 13.08
CA LYS A 139 -17.18 17.37 12.37
C LYS A 139 -16.37 16.48 11.43
N ARG A 140 -15.43 17.05 10.66
CA ARG A 140 -14.55 16.29 9.77
C ARG A 140 -13.65 15.34 10.56
N MET A 141 -13.06 15.82 11.64
CA MET A 141 -12.20 15.00 12.51
C MET A 141 -12.97 13.83 13.13
N CYS A 142 -14.18 14.06 13.65
CA CYS A 142 -15.03 12.99 14.19
C CYS A 142 -15.36 11.93 13.12
N ARG A 143 -15.65 12.34 11.88
CA ARG A 143 -15.89 11.43 10.77
C ARG A 143 -14.65 10.61 10.45
N ALA A 144 -13.49 11.24 10.31
CA ALA A 144 -12.22 10.56 10.03
C ALA A 144 -11.91 9.53 11.12
N ILE A 145 -12.02 9.89 12.39
CA ILE A 145 -11.82 8.97 13.53
C ILE A 145 -12.82 7.80 13.47
N SER A 146 -14.11 8.09 13.20
CA SER A 146 -15.12 7.03 13.07
C SER A 146 -14.80 6.05 11.95
N ASN A 147 -14.38 6.54 10.77
CA ASN A 147 -14.01 5.68 9.66
C ASN A 147 -12.77 4.84 9.97
N VAL A 148 -11.76 5.44 10.58
CA VAL A 148 -10.54 4.74 11.02
C VAL A 148 -10.89 3.66 12.05
N ALA A 149 -11.74 3.97 13.02
CA ALA A 149 -12.19 2.98 14.02
C ALA A 149 -12.94 1.81 13.37
N LYS A 150 -13.83 2.08 12.40
CA LYS A 150 -14.52 1.04 11.62
C LYS A 150 -13.54 0.19 10.82
N PHE A 151 -12.55 0.81 10.18
CA PHE A 151 -11.52 0.12 9.41
C PHE A 151 -10.71 -0.86 10.28
N TYR A 152 -10.19 -0.40 11.42
CA TYR A 152 -9.42 -1.26 12.31
C TYR A 152 -10.28 -2.38 12.94
N ARG A 153 -11.54 -2.08 13.31
CA ARG A 153 -12.48 -3.10 13.80
C ARG A 153 -12.73 -4.16 12.74
N TYR A 154 -13.02 -3.75 11.50
CA TYR A 154 -13.24 -4.67 10.39
C TYR A 154 -12.02 -5.54 10.12
N ARG A 155 -10.82 -4.93 10.16
CA ARG A 155 -9.54 -5.64 10.00
C ARG A 155 -9.30 -6.69 11.08
N GLN A 156 -9.72 -6.45 12.32
CA GLN A 156 -9.58 -7.41 13.42
C GLN A 156 -10.55 -8.59 13.29
N THR A 157 -11.77 -8.33 12.84
CA THR A 157 -12.84 -9.34 12.76
C THR A 157 -12.84 -10.16 11.46
N HIS A 158 -12.30 -9.59 10.39
CA HIS A 158 -12.28 -10.22 9.06
C HIS A 158 -10.83 -10.31 8.59
N LYS A 159 -10.12 -11.33 9.06
CA LYS A 159 -8.77 -11.59 8.56
C LYS A 159 -8.87 -12.22 7.17
N PRO A 160 -8.17 -11.66 6.13
CA PRO A 160 -8.03 -12.37 4.87
C PRO A 160 -7.29 -13.68 5.16
N TRP A 161 -7.71 -14.75 4.54
CA TRP A 161 -7.02 -16.05 4.56
C TRP A 161 -7.08 -16.87 5.85
N GLY A 162 -8.06 -16.71 6.71
CA GLY A 162 -8.38 -17.67 7.78
C GLY A 162 -7.29 -17.89 8.85
N GLN A 163 -6.53 -16.85 9.20
CA GLN A 163 -5.61 -16.89 10.36
C GLN A 163 -6.32 -16.52 11.64
#